data_cc15de73228c27235446d7a0ffaa0451
#
_entry.id   cc15de73228c27235446d7a0ffaa0451
#
_cell.length_a   1.000
_cell.length_b   1.000
_cell.length_c   1.000
_cell.angle_alpha   90.00
_cell.angle_beta   90.00
_cell.angle_gamma   90.00
#
_symmetry.space_group_name_H-M   'P 1'
#
loop_
_entity.id
_entity.type
_entity.pdbx_description
1 polymer ?
#
loop_
_entity_poly.entity_id
_entity_poly.type
_entity_poly.pdbx_seq_one_letter_code
_entity_poly.pdbx_strand_id
1 'polypeptide(L)'
;LLLNKRALAVFAFVAILVCALASSTFADAGVILNESLDTSVARITGSGHSAVYLSNICPDGSPVKMRLCHPGEQGSVISNYTTLGEDQPYEWNIVPLSVYLYGVENPQDRPLISSREIKAALEERYREKYLAAVCTGARCRYSNSSEWREMVGATLERSMYMFVVSTSVEQDRAFIAEFNSQPNVNHFNGVTRNCADFTRRVMNFYFPKSVKPDYLNDFFITTPKAVAHSLTKYADENPELNFRVLHFAQVPGTIKRSSECRSGTEQLYHSKKLVIPLAVFAWQAVPALATSYFITGHFNPEHQFEARPSAQAVGADDYLKAPFVSAYTISVQQLAAEEKSKREEIVGTKEEWKQYRDDLDMAVDQAIHDEIIPNRNYLKRVFKILGEGSSISIDPRGALWMTLPDQEAPVRVGLSASNIFAPNSDTQFAYQIVLARMESELNTPKHSRETALEFRQDWTRVEDTRAKRQILATAAQTSANLSMPQIGPQDSLADFVPFTFAETTDGDLVGLHLLDLLPF
;
A
#
# COMPACT_ATOMS: atom_id res chain seq x y z
N LEU A 1 -14.95 53.43 -33.42
CA LEU A 1 -15.46 52.02 -33.53
C LEU A 1 -14.34 50.97 -33.46
N LEU A 2 -13.09 51.29 -33.74
CA LEU A 2 -11.96 50.33 -33.72
C LEU A 2 -11.36 50.06 -32.30
N LEU A 3 -11.56 51.02 -31.37
CA LEU A 3 -11.11 50.81 -29.97
C LEU A 3 -11.91 49.75 -29.23
N ASN A 4 -13.17 49.59 -29.60
CA ASN A 4 -14.07 48.65 -28.95
C ASN A 4 -13.79 47.17 -29.28
N LYS A 5 -13.24 46.89 -30.47
CA LYS A 5 -12.93 45.51 -30.88
C LYS A 5 -11.67 44.96 -30.17
N ARG A 6 -10.69 45.79 -29.91
CA ARG A 6 -9.48 45.38 -29.15
C ARG A 6 -9.78 45.20 -27.67
N ALA A 7 -10.58 46.09 -27.09
CA ALA A 7 -11.04 45.92 -25.69
C ALA A 7 -11.86 44.66 -25.51
N LEU A 8 -12.75 44.37 -26.47
CA LEU A 8 -13.57 43.11 -26.41
C LEU A 8 -12.71 41.85 -26.56
N ALA A 9 -11.69 41.89 -27.44
CA ALA A 9 -10.76 40.76 -27.61
C ALA A 9 -9.89 40.53 -26.36
N VAL A 10 -9.41 41.60 -25.72
CA VAL A 10 -8.66 41.49 -24.44
C VAL A 10 -9.56 40.99 -23.33
N PHE A 11 -10.82 41.47 -23.25
CA PHE A 11 -11.79 40.97 -22.24
C PHE A 11 -12.15 39.50 -22.47
N ALA A 12 -12.33 39.07 -23.70
CA ALA A 12 -12.57 37.67 -24.05
C ALA A 12 -11.35 36.79 -23.74
N PHE A 13 -10.15 37.27 -24.02
CA PHE A 13 -8.91 36.56 -23.73
C PHE A 13 -8.67 36.42 -22.21
N VAL A 14 -8.92 37.49 -21.44
CA VAL A 14 -8.82 37.47 -19.97
C VAL A 14 -9.91 36.57 -19.38
N ALA A 15 -11.15 36.58 -19.91
CA ALA A 15 -12.21 35.68 -19.47
C ALA A 15 -11.89 34.21 -19.77
N ILE A 16 -11.34 33.90 -20.95
CA ILE A 16 -10.87 32.57 -21.30
C ILE A 16 -9.69 32.15 -20.41
N LEU A 17 -8.76 33.05 -20.13
CA LEU A 17 -7.63 32.79 -19.23
C LEU A 17 -8.09 32.56 -17.78
N VAL A 18 -9.04 33.32 -17.30
CA VAL A 18 -9.65 33.15 -15.97
C VAL A 18 -10.47 31.86 -15.91
N CYS A 19 -11.20 31.50 -16.96
CA CYS A 19 -11.90 30.20 -17.04
C CYS A 19 -10.93 29.03 -17.17
N ALA A 20 -9.79 29.20 -17.86
CA ALA A 20 -8.74 28.18 -17.94
C ALA A 20 -7.95 28.03 -16.64
N LEU A 21 -7.89 29.09 -15.81
CA LEU A 21 -7.27 29.05 -14.47
C LEU A 21 -8.23 28.58 -13.37
N ALA A 22 -9.52 28.53 -13.64
CA ALA A 22 -10.48 27.80 -12.81
C ALA A 22 -10.33 26.30 -13.08
N SER A 23 -9.12 25.75 -12.85
CA SER A 23 -8.95 24.33 -12.67
C SER A 23 -9.85 23.95 -11.52
N SER A 24 -10.99 23.33 -11.82
CA SER A 24 -11.81 22.66 -10.81
C SER A 24 -10.87 21.64 -10.17
N THR A 25 -10.30 21.98 -9.03
CA THR A 25 -9.47 21.07 -8.25
C THR A 25 -10.42 20.01 -7.73
N PHE A 26 -10.48 18.89 -8.47
CA PHE A 26 -11.19 17.72 -8.02
C PHE A 26 -10.48 17.19 -6.78
N ALA A 27 -11.25 16.81 -5.81
CA ALA A 27 -10.82 16.05 -4.65
C ALA A 27 -11.51 14.68 -4.70
N ASP A 28 -11.10 13.80 -3.87
CA ASP A 28 -11.67 12.47 -3.77
C ASP A 28 -11.91 12.11 -2.31
N ALA A 29 -12.99 11.38 -2.06
CA ALA A 29 -13.22 10.66 -0.82
C ALA A 29 -13.43 9.17 -1.12
N GLY A 30 -12.97 8.29 -0.24
CA GLY A 30 -13.10 6.86 -0.48
C GLY A 30 -13.27 6.06 0.78
N VAL A 31 -14.15 5.05 0.72
CA VAL A 31 -14.28 4.05 1.78
C VAL A 31 -13.16 3.04 1.65
N ILE A 32 -12.36 2.89 2.69
CA ILE A 32 -11.37 1.81 2.81
C ILE A 32 -12.03 0.66 3.54
N LEU A 33 -12.06 -0.49 2.90
CA LEU A 33 -12.49 -1.76 3.47
C LEU A 33 -11.26 -2.61 3.73
N ASN A 34 -10.81 -2.64 4.98
CA ASN A 34 -9.70 -3.45 5.41
C ASN A 34 -10.16 -4.88 5.67
N GLU A 35 -9.45 -5.86 5.16
CA GLU A 35 -9.70 -7.26 5.44
C GLU A 35 -9.61 -7.59 6.93
N SER A 36 -10.22 -8.68 7.33
CA SER A 36 -10.25 -9.12 8.72
C SER A 36 -8.91 -9.72 9.12
N LEU A 37 -8.39 -9.26 10.24
CA LEU A 37 -7.31 -9.97 10.93
C LEU A 37 -7.85 -11.28 11.50
N ASP A 38 -7.06 -12.35 11.38
CA ASP A 38 -7.42 -13.65 11.95
C ASP A 38 -7.32 -13.57 13.47
N THR A 39 -8.46 -13.38 14.10
CA THR A 39 -8.56 -13.32 15.55
C THR A 39 -9.15 -14.61 16.11
N SER A 40 -8.75 -14.96 17.32
CA SER A 40 -9.13 -16.21 17.98
C SER A 40 -10.65 -16.44 17.99
N VAL A 41 -11.04 -17.72 17.99
CA VAL A 41 -12.42 -18.25 18.04
C VAL A 41 -13.32 -17.63 19.14
N ALA A 42 -12.75 -16.88 20.08
CA ALA A 42 -13.46 -16.25 21.19
C ALA A 42 -14.07 -14.88 20.87
N ARG A 43 -13.66 -14.24 19.77
CA ARG A 43 -14.22 -12.94 19.33
C ARG A 43 -15.09 -13.18 18.09
N ILE A 44 -16.26 -12.56 18.04
CA ILE A 44 -17.07 -12.46 16.81
C ILE A 44 -16.32 -11.50 15.90
N THR A 45 -15.46 -12.04 15.03
CA THR A 45 -14.59 -11.28 14.18
C THR A 45 -14.66 -11.83 12.76
N GLY A 46 -14.47 -10.99 11.83
CA GLY A 46 -14.61 -11.28 10.41
C GLY A 46 -15.15 -10.08 9.65
N SER A 47 -15.62 -9.04 10.37
CA SER A 47 -16.15 -7.83 9.74
C SER A 47 -15.06 -6.94 9.13
N GLY A 48 -13.79 -7.13 9.51
CA GLY A 48 -12.73 -6.23 9.12
C GLY A 48 -12.83 -4.86 9.79
N HIS A 49 -12.26 -3.85 9.13
CA HIS A 49 -12.32 -2.46 9.60
C HIS A 49 -12.62 -1.53 8.43
N SER A 50 -13.27 -0.39 8.68
CA SER A 50 -13.48 0.65 7.68
C SER A 50 -12.90 1.98 8.13
N ALA A 51 -12.36 2.73 7.14
CA ALA A 51 -11.83 4.06 7.28
C ALA A 51 -12.23 4.89 6.04
N VAL A 52 -11.95 6.18 6.05
CA VAL A 52 -12.21 7.05 4.88
C VAL A 52 -10.91 7.69 4.42
N TYR A 53 -10.61 7.51 3.16
CA TYR A 53 -9.57 8.24 2.44
C TYR A 53 -10.10 9.61 2.00
N LEU A 54 -9.29 10.64 2.16
CA LEU A 54 -9.57 12.02 1.78
C LEU A 54 -8.35 12.59 1.05
N SER A 55 -8.44 12.76 -0.27
CA SER A 55 -7.27 13.07 -1.11
C SER A 55 -6.68 14.46 -0.85
N ASN A 56 -7.47 15.39 -0.37
CA ASN A 56 -7.09 16.80 -0.24
C ASN A 56 -7.16 17.31 1.22
N ILE A 57 -7.33 16.39 2.17
CA ILE A 57 -7.34 16.71 3.61
C ILE A 57 -6.17 16.01 4.29
N CYS A 58 -5.43 16.78 5.10
CA CYS A 58 -4.21 16.37 5.77
C CYS A 58 -4.23 16.73 7.26
N PRO A 59 -3.45 16.06 8.12
CA PRO A 59 -3.31 16.44 9.53
C PRO A 59 -2.75 17.85 9.68
N ASP A 60 -3.24 18.59 10.66
CA ASP A 60 -2.75 19.92 11.02
C ASP A 60 -1.88 19.86 12.29
N GLY A 61 -0.66 19.36 12.15
CA GLY A 61 0.31 19.22 13.25
C GLY A 61 -0.09 18.21 14.33
N SER A 62 -1.28 17.63 14.24
CA SER A 62 -1.83 16.67 15.20
C SER A 62 -2.77 15.70 14.50
N PRO A 63 -2.85 14.43 14.91
CA PRO A 63 -3.76 13.45 14.32
C PRO A 63 -5.25 13.71 14.64
N VAL A 64 -5.54 14.75 15.43
CA VAL A 64 -6.92 15.12 15.82
C VAL A 64 -7.31 16.51 15.33
N LYS A 65 -6.58 17.05 14.34
CA LYS A 65 -6.91 18.29 13.62
C LYS A 65 -6.66 18.14 12.15
N MET A 66 -7.45 18.82 11.34
CA MET A 66 -7.43 18.72 9.88
C MET A 66 -7.24 20.09 9.22
N ARG A 67 -6.55 20.08 8.07
CA ARG A 67 -6.43 21.19 7.13
C ARG A 67 -6.51 20.69 5.69
N LEU A 68 -6.63 21.58 4.74
CA LEU A 68 -6.36 21.23 3.36
C LEU A 68 -4.88 20.84 3.19
N CYS A 69 -4.61 19.87 2.35
CA CYS A 69 -3.26 19.43 2.03
C CYS A 69 -2.44 20.55 1.37
N HIS A 70 -1.16 20.58 1.62
CA HIS A 70 -0.21 21.38 0.83
C HIS A 70 0.08 20.69 -0.51
N PRO A 71 0.56 21.45 -1.51
CA PRO A 71 0.98 20.87 -2.78
C PRO A 71 2.00 19.72 -2.56
N GLY A 72 1.75 18.58 -3.18
CA GLY A 72 2.60 17.38 -3.07
C GLY A 72 2.24 16.41 -1.94
N GLU A 73 1.35 16.78 -1.02
CA GLU A 73 0.80 15.84 -0.04
C GLU A 73 -0.28 14.95 -0.71
N GLN A 74 -0.34 13.69 -0.31
CA GLN A 74 -1.18 12.67 -0.97
C GLN A 74 -2.53 12.45 -0.28
N GLY A 75 -2.94 13.36 0.60
CA GLY A 75 -4.13 13.18 1.40
C GLY A 75 -3.90 12.27 2.60
N SER A 76 -5.00 11.89 3.23
CA SER A 76 -4.97 11.19 4.52
C SER A 76 -6.09 10.20 4.66
N VAL A 77 -5.99 9.38 5.67
CA VAL A 77 -7.04 8.46 6.11
C VAL A 77 -7.56 8.90 7.46
N ILE A 78 -8.87 9.14 7.56
CA ILE A 78 -9.57 9.39 8.80
C ILE A 78 -10.28 8.11 9.27
N SER A 79 -10.16 7.79 10.55
CA SER A 79 -10.74 6.58 11.12
C SER A 79 -11.17 6.77 12.56
N ASN A 80 -12.07 5.89 13.00
CA ASN A 80 -12.54 5.82 14.37
C ASN A 80 -11.91 4.61 15.07
N TYR A 81 -11.16 4.88 16.15
CA TYR A 81 -10.54 3.87 17.01
C TYR A 81 -10.72 4.20 18.48
N THR A 82 -10.88 3.18 19.30
CA THR A 82 -11.31 3.31 20.69
C THR A 82 -10.31 3.95 21.63
N THR A 83 -9.02 3.94 21.32
CA THR A 83 -7.98 4.12 22.33
C THR A 83 -6.84 5.02 21.87
N LEU A 84 -7.17 6.05 21.09
CA LEU A 84 -6.24 7.13 20.88
C LEU A 84 -6.41 8.17 21.99
N GLY A 85 -5.40 8.34 22.82
CA GLY A 85 -5.42 9.20 23.99
C GLY A 85 -5.73 8.43 25.28
N GLU A 86 -5.04 8.76 26.35
CA GLU A 86 -5.10 8.01 27.62
C GLU A 86 -6.35 8.30 28.43
N ASP A 87 -6.76 9.56 28.43
CA ASP A 87 -7.81 10.07 29.28
C ASP A 87 -9.06 10.50 28.52
N GLN A 88 -8.95 10.64 27.18
CA GLN A 88 -10.05 11.04 26.31
C GLN A 88 -10.08 10.16 25.08
N PRO A 89 -11.09 9.31 24.91
CA PRO A 89 -11.28 8.58 23.67
C PRO A 89 -11.65 9.56 22.57
N TYR A 90 -10.73 9.81 21.65
CA TYR A 90 -11.03 10.58 20.46
C TYR A 90 -12.00 9.82 19.57
N GLU A 91 -12.98 10.50 19.01
CA GLU A 91 -13.94 9.91 18.09
C GLU A 91 -13.26 9.54 16.76
N TRP A 92 -12.32 10.37 16.32
CA TRP A 92 -11.59 10.15 15.09
C TRP A 92 -10.14 10.63 15.19
N ASN A 93 -9.33 10.06 14.35
CA ASN A 93 -7.99 10.52 14.09
C ASN A 93 -7.71 10.50 12.59
N ILE A 94 -6.72 11.27 12.14
CA ILE A 94 -6.33 11.41 10.76
C ILE A 94 -4.83 11.16 10.60
N VAL A 95 -4.46 10.37 9.60
CA VAL A 95 -3.09 9.92 9.34
C VAL A 95 -2.77 10.13 7.86
N PRO A 96 -1.58 10.62 7.49
CA PRO A 96 -1.18 10.68 6.08
C PRO A 96 -1.33 9.31 5.40
N LEU A 97 -1.79 9.30 4.14
CA LEU A 97 -2.08 8.06 3.41
C LEU A 97 -0.89 7.09 3.39
N SER A 98 0.32 7.58 3.10
CA SER A 98 1.52 6.73 3.05
C SER A 98 1.87 6.12 4.42
N VAL A 99 1.65 6.86 5.50
CA VAL A 99 1.82 6.35 6.88
C VAL A 99 0.75 5.30 7.19
N TYR A 100 -0.50 5.55 6.80
CA TYR A 100 -1.57 4.57 6.96
C TYR A 100 -1.24 3.26 6.23
N LEU A 101 -0.84 3.35 4.97
CA LEU A 101 -0.55 2.17 4.14
C LEU A 101 0.74 1.46 4.58
N TYR A 102 1.82 2.19 4.76
CA TYR A 102 3.17 1.62 4.86
C TYR A 102 3.94 1.97 6.14
N GLY A 103 3.40 2.84 6.98
CA GLY A 103 4.07 3.29 8.21
C GLY A 103 5.18 4.33 8.00
N VAL A 104 5.34 4.84 6.78
CA VAL A 104 6.38 5.81 6.39
C VAL A 104 5.79 7.00 5.66
N GLU A 105 6.43 8.16 5.73
CA GLU A 105 5.93 9.37 5.06
C GLU A 105 6.24 9.36 3.57
N ASN A 106 7.46 8.94 3.21
CA ASN A 106 7.85 8.81 1.82
C ASN A 106 7.58 7.37 1.36
N PRO A 107 6.71 7.17 0.38
CA PRO A 107 6.40 5.85 -0.14
C PRO A 107 7.58 5.08 -0.74
N GLN A 108 8.64 5.77 -1.16
CA GLN A 108 9.88 5.12 -1.61
C GLN A 108 10.59 4.38 -0.47
N ASP A 109 10.34 4.79 0.79
CA ASP A 109 10.90 4.14 1.97
C ASP A 109 10.03 3.01 2.53
N ARG A 110 8.97 2.60 1.79
CA ARG A 110 8.07 1.52 2.19
C ARG A 110 8.80 0.21 2.43
N PRO A 111 8.41 -0.55 3.46
CA PRO A 111 8.93 -1.89 3.68
C PRO A 111 8.55 -2.84 2.54
N LEU A 112 9.46 -3.67 2.11
CA LEU A 112 9.20 -4.74 1.14
C LEU A 112 8.87 -6.07 1.81
N ILE A 113 9.02 -6.15 3.12
CA ILE A 113 8.79 -7.35 3.92
C ILE A 113 8.03 -6.95 5.18
N SER A 114 7.02 -7.74 5.56
CA SER A 114 6.27 -7.52 6.79
C SER A 114 6.70 -8.49 7.89
N SER A 115 6.93 -7.96 9.09
CA SER A 115 7.09 -8.74 10.33
C SER A 115 6.55 -7.95 11.51
N ARG A 116 6.38 -8.63 12.65
CA ARG A 116 5.96 -7.97 13.90
C ARG A 116 6.96 -6.94 14.38
N GLU A 117 8.24 -7.22 14.20
CA GLU A 117 9.36 -6.36 14.59
C GLU A 117 9.39 -5.09 13.73
N ILE A 118 9.23 -5.23 12.41
CA ILE A 118 9.12 -4.09 11.48
C ILE A 118 7.89 -3.25 11.81
N LYS A 119 6.75 -3.88 12.01
CA LYS A 119 5.52 -3.19 12.38
C LYS A 119 5.68 -2.41 13.69
N ALA A 120 6.25 -3.04 14.72
CA ALA A 120 6.51 -2.41 16.02
C ALA A 120 7.46 -1.20 15.92
N ALA A 121 8.52 -1.30 15.10
CA ALA A 121 9.46 -0.20 14.88
C ALA A 121 8.78 1.01 14.20
N LEU A 122 7.91 0.77 13.22
CA LEU A 122 7.13 1.82 12.54
C LEU A 122 6.09 2.45 13.46
N GLU A 123 5.41 1.67 14.28
CA GLU A 123 4.47 2.16 15.30
C GLU A 123 5.16 3.05 16.34
N GLU A 124 6.33 2.62 16.84
CA GLU A 124 7.10 3.40 17.81
C GLU A 124 7.53 4.75 17.21
N ARG A 125 8.05 4.75 15.98
CA ARG A 125 8.42 5.97 15.26
C ARG A 125 7.20 6.90 15.08
N TYR A 126 6.05 6.35 14.69
CA TYR A 126 4.82 7.13 14.54
C TYR A 126 4.38 7.73 15.88
N ARG A 127 4.42 6.95 16.94
CA ARG A 127 4.09 7.39 18.28
C ARG A 127 4.96 8.57 18.71
N GLU A 128 6.27 8.46 18.53
CA GLU A 128 7.22 9.52 18.88
C GLU A 128 7.00 10.80 18.08
N LYS A 129 6.75 10.66 16.79
CA LYS A 129 6.67 11.81 15.87
C LYS A 129 5.29 12.49 15.88
N TYR A 130 4.21 11.74 15.94
CA TYR A 130 2.86 12.27 15.72
C TYR A 130 1.97 12.23 16.95
N LEU A 131 2.17 11.29 17.86
CA LEU A 131 1.32 11.13 19.03
C LEU A 131 1.89 11.80 20.29
N ALA A 132 3.07 12.37 20.26
CA ALA A 132 3.71 12.96 21.43
C ALA A 132 2.82 14.02 22.14
N ALA A 133 2.01 14.76 21.41
CA ALA A 133 1.11 15.77 21.95
C ALA A 133 -0.19 15.19 22.57
N VAL A 134 -0.61 13.99 22.16
CA VAL A 134 -1.89 13.36 22.55
C VAL A 134 -1.71 12.04 23.30
N CYS A 135 -0.48 11.59 23.46
CA CYS A 135 -0.10 10.29 24.00
C CYS A 135 1.12 10.44 24.92
N THR A 136 0.95 11.09 26.07
CA THR A 136 2.04 11.43 26.99
C THR A 136 2.30 10.40 28.08
N GLY A 137 1.33 9.57 28.43
CA GLY A 137 1.42 8.66 29.54
C GLY A 137 1.85 7.23 29.17
N ALA A 138 2.13 6.44 30.20
CA ALA A 138 2.62 5.07 30.07
C ALA A 138 1.61 4.12 29.39
N ARG A 139 0.30 4.34 29.57
CA ARG A 139 -0.75 3.49 28.96
C ARG A 139 -0.75 3.58 27.44
N CYS A 140 -0.67 4.78 26.88
CA CYS A 140 -0.60 4.97 25.44
C CYS A 140 0.69 4.37 24.88
N ARG A 141 1.77 4.43 25.65
CA ARG A 141 3.09 3.93 25.24
C ARG A 141 3.17 2.41 25.16
N TYR A 142 2.57 1.71 26.13
CA TYR A 142 2.77 0.28 26.33
C TYR A 142 1.52 -0.57 26.17
N SER A 143 0.36 0.05 25.89
CA SER A 143 -0.87 -0.72 25.71
C SER A 143 -0.81 -1.54 24.42
N ASN A 144 -0.69 -2.84 24.54
CA ASN A 144 -0.84 -3.79 23.44
C ASN A 144 -2.26 -3.79 22.86
N SER A 145 -3.21 -3.10 23.50
CA SER A 145 -4.61 -3.00 23.09
C SER A 145 -4.94 -1.67 22.43
N SER A 146 -3.96 -0.79 22.19
CA SER A 146 -4.20 0.49 21.52
C SER A 146 -4.43 0.29 20.03
N GLU A 147 -5.66 0.44 19.60
CA GLU A 147 -6.10 0.20 18.22
C GLU A 147 -5.55 1.23 17.22
N TRP A 148 -4.97 2.35 17.69
CA TRP A 148 -4.29 3.31 16.81
C TRP A 148 -3.16 2.65 15.99
N ARG A 149 -2.61 1.55 16.48
CA ARG A 149 -1.56 0.79 15.77
C ARG A 149 -2.02 0.27 14.43
N GLU A 150 -3.29 -0.05 14.29
CA GLU A 150 -3.87 -0.51 13.02
C GLU A 150 -3.88 0.57 11.92
N MET A 151 -3.65 1.84 12.29
CA MET A 151 -3.55 2.95 11.35
C MET A 151 -2.14 3.18 10.81
N VAL A 152 -1.14 2.46 11.28
CA VAL A 152 0.26 2.64 10.88
C VAL A 152 0.72 1.41 10.13
N GLY A 153 0.93 1.54 8.82
CA GLY A 153 1.36 0.40 8.00
C GLY A 153 0.31 -0.70 7.93
N ALA A 154 -0.94 -0.35 7.63
CA ALA A 154 -2.05 -1.30 7.56
C ALA A 154 -1.81 -2.43 6.55
N THR A 155 -1.10 -2.16 5.43
CA THR A 155 -0.75 -3.19 4.44
C THR A 155 0.25 -4.22 4.95
N LEU A 156 0.95 -3.96 6.04
CA LEU A 156 1.81 -4.98 6.66
C LEU A 156 1.00 -6.12 7.30
N GLU A 157 -0.23 -5.84 7.70
CA GLU A 157 -1.08 -6.80 8.42
C GLU A 157 -2.24 -7.33 7.59
N ARG A 158 -2.73 -6.55 6.59
CA ARG A 158 -3.93 -6.91 5.84
C ARG A 158 -3.98 -6.31 4.45
N SER A 159 -4.66 -6.98 3.54
CA SER A 159 -5.10 -6.41 2.27
C SER A 159 -6.31 -5.50 2.48
N MET A 160 -6.55 -4.59 1.54
CA MET A 160 -7.68 -3.67 1.60
C MET A 160 -8.16 -3.25 0.21
N TYR A 161 -9.44 -2.92 0.14
CA TYR A 161 -10.07 -2.29 -1.02
C TYR A 161 -10.43 -0.85 -0.69
N MET A 162 -10.21 0.06 -1.62
CA MET A 162 -10.60 1.46 -1.48
C MET A 162 -11.58 1.82 -2.58
N PHE A 163 -12.78 2.21 -2.18
CA PHE A 163 -13.91 2.58 -3.04
C PHE A 163 -13.98 4.09 -3.11
N VAL A 164 -13.49 4.69 -4.19
CA VAL A 164 -13.22 6.11 -4.31
C VAL A 164 -14.28 6.79 -5.19
N VAL A 165 -14.74 7.94 -4.77
CA VAL A 165 -15.66 8.84 -5.49
C VAL A 165 -15.09 10.25 -5.51
N SER A 166 -15.40 11.01 -6.58
CA SER A 166 -14.94 12.39 -6.70
C SER A 166 -15.74 13.31 -5.80
N THR A 167 -15.04 14.27 -5.18
CA THR A 167 -15.57 15.34 -4.34
C THR A 167 -15.10 16.71 -4.85
N SER A 168 -15.45 17.77 -4.15
CA SER A 168 -14.97 19.12 -4.43
C SER A 168 -14.18 19.68 -3.25
N VAL A 169 -13.29 20.64 -3.53
CA VAL A 169 -12.54 21.36 -2.50
C VAL A 169 -13.45 22.13 -1.54
N GLU A 170 -14.60 22.59 -2.03
CA GLU A 170 -15.62 23.25 -1.21
C GLU A 170 -16.22 22.29 -0.18
N GLN A 171 -16.52 21.05 -0.59
CA GLN A 171 -16.97 20.01 0.34
C GLN A 171 -15.89 19.69 1.37
N ASP A 172 -14.61 19.62 0.96
CA ASP A 172 -13.50 19.40 1.88
C ASP A 172 -13.35 20.53 2.90
N ARG A 173 -13.47 21.80 2.47
CA ARG A 173 -13.46 22.95 3.40
C ARG A 173 -14.61 22.90 4.40
N ALA A 174 -15.81 22.55 3.92
CA ALA A 174 -16.97 22.41 4.79
C ALA A 174 -16.78 21.26 5.80
N PHE A 175 -16.21 20.13 5.34
CA PHE A 175 -15.90 18.99 6.20
C PHE A 175 -14.87 19.35 7.29
N ILE A 176 -13.78 20.01 6.91
CA ILE A 176 -12.75 20.48 7.86
C ILE A 176 -13.35 21.42 8.90
N ALA A 177 -14.16 22.39 8.45
CA ALA A 177 -14.79 23.35 9.34
C ALA A 177 -15.73 22.66 10.34
N GLU A 178 -16.57 21.76 9.87
CA GLU A 178 -17.51 21.01 10.70
C GLU A 178 -16.79 20.15 11.75
N PHE A 179 -15.86 19.29 11.30
CA PHE A 179 -15.20 18.33 12.18
C PHE A 179 -14.20 18.97 13.14
N ASN A 180 -13.52 20.05 12.77
CA ASN A 180 -12.64 20.79 13.67
C ASN A 180 -13.42 21.65 14.69
N SER A 181 -14.67 22.02 14.42
CA SER A 181 -15.48 22.83 15.33
C SER A 181 -16.14 22.03 16.45
N GLN A 182 -16.33 20.74 16.23
CA GLN A 182 -16.97 19.85 17.19
C GLN A 182 -15.96 19.24 18.18
N PRO A 183 -16.36 18.95 19.42
CA PRO A 183 -15.55 18.16 20.32
C PRO A 183 -15.25 16.79 19.70
N ASN A 184 -13.97 16.49 19.48
CA ASN A 184 -13.54 15.20 18.97
C ASN A 184 -13.43 14.20 20.13
N VAL A 185 -14.55 13.92 20.78
CA VAL A 185 -14.65 12.99 21.92
C VAL A 185 -15.89 12.14 21.77
N ASN A 186 -15.71 10.84 21.69
CA ASN A 186 -16.82 9.88 21.71
C ASN A 186 -16.36 8.53 22.23
N HIS A 187 -17.29 7.75 22.77
CA HIS A 187 -17.04 6.39 23.19
C HIS A 187 -17.39 5.42 22.07
N PHE A 188 -16.42 4.65 21.66
CA PHE A 188 -16.62 3.54 20.73
C PHE A 188 -17.59 2.51 21.34
N ASN A 189 -18.48 2.02 20.49
CA ASN A 189 -19.37 0.94 20.82
C ASN A 189 -19.51 0.04 19.59
N GLY A 190 -19.12 -1.21 19.69
CA GLY A 190 -19.12 -2.15 18.56
C GLY A 190 -20.47 -2.37 17.88
N VAL A 191 -21.57 -1.92 18.48
CA VAL A 191 -22.93 -2.10 17.96
C VAL A 191 -23.47 -0.84 17.29
N THR A 192 -23.29 0.34 17.90
CA THR A 192 -23.99 1.57 17.48
C THR A 192 -23.07 2.76 17.18
N ARG A 193 -21.78 2.64 17.47
CA ARG A 193 -20.77 3.69 17.27
C ARG A 193 -19.42 3.07 16.90
N ASN A 194 -19.45 2.21 15.91
CA ASN A 194 -18.26 1.51 15.43
C ASN A 194 -17.60 2.26 14.25
N CYS A 195 -16.52 1.71 13.71
CA CYS A 195 -15.79 2.29 12.58
C CYS A 195 -16.67 2.43 11.34
N ALA A 196 -17.60 1.51 11.09
CA ALA A 196 -18.50 1.58 9.94
C ALA A 196 -19.58 2.64 10.11
N ASP A 197 -20.09 2.86 11.32
CA ASP A 197 -21.01 3.97 11.61
C ASP A 197 -20.32 5.33 11.40
N PHE A 198 -19.06 5.44 11.83
CA PHE A 198 -18.26 6.64 11.59
C PHE A 198 -18.03 6.86 10.10
N THR A 199 -17.59 5.84 9.37
CA THR A 199 -17.39 5.88 7.91
C THR A 199 -18.67 6.28 7.20
N ARG A 200 -19.81 5.71 7.58
CA ARG A 200 -21.13 6.09 7.06
C ARG A 200 -21.45 7.57 7.30
N ARG A 201 -21.14 8.09 8.50
CA ARG A 201 -21.36 9.50 8.83
C ARG A 201 -20.51 10.40 7.95
N VAL A 202 -19.24 10.10 7.77
CA VAL A 202 -18.33 10.85 6.90
C VAL A 202 -18.82 10.84 5.45
N MET A 203 -19.14 9.68 4.89
CA MET A 203 -19.59 9.58 3.51
C MET A 203 -20.95 10.28 3.29
N ASN A 204 -21.87 10.20 4.25
CA ASN A 204 -23.16 10.90 4.18
C ASN A 204 -23.03 12.42 4.41
N PHE A 205 -21.91 12.91 4.94
CA PHE A 205 -21.61 14.35 4.93
C PHE A 205 -21.33 14.83 3.50
N TYR A 206 -20.50 14.11 2.75
CA TYR A 206 -20.20 14.44 1.35
C TYR A 206 -21.39 14.19 0.43
N PHE A 207 -22.06 13.07 0.60
CA PHE A 207 -23.16 12.60 -0.25
C PHE A 207 -24.33 12.15 0.61
N PRO A 208 -25.28 13.03 0.90
CA PRO A 208 -26.41 12.72 1.78
C PRO A 208 -27.16 11.47 1.36
N LYS A 209 -27.31 10.52 2.27
CA LYS A 209 -27.98 9.22 2.07
C LYS A 209 -27.27 8.25 1.11
N SER A 210 -26.02 8.50 0.77
CA SER A 210 -25.20 7.59 -0.07
C SER A 210 -24.95 6.25 0.63
N VAL A 211 -24.75 6.25 1.94
CA VAL A 211 -24.49 5.04 2.71
C VAL A 211 -25.65 4.79 3.67
N LYS A 212 -26.31 3.65 3.47
CA LYS A 212 -27.44 3.17 4.28
C LYS A 212 -27.02 1.90 5.04
N PRO A 213 -27.46 1.70 6.29
CA PRO A 213 -27.23 0.46 7.00
C PRO A 213 -28.05 -0.68 6.39
N ASP A 214 -27.49 -1.87 6.37
CA ASP A 214 -28.21 -3.11 6.01
C ASP A 214 -28.65 -3.84 7.28
N TYR A 215 -29.75 -3.39 7.84
CA TYR A 215 -30.25 -3.90 9.12
C TYR A 215 -30.57 -5.39 9.11
N LEU A 216 -31.01 -5.94 7.99
CA LEU A 216 -31.40 -7.34 7.91
C LEU A 216 -30.18 -8.27 7.85
N ASN A 217 -29.23 -7.96 6.99
CA ASN A 217 -28.05 -8.82 6.78
C ASN A 217 -26.98 -8.63 7.86
N ASP A 218 -27.00 -7.49 8.55
CA ASP A 218 -26.02 -7.13 9.57
C ASP A 218 -26.59 -7.11 10.99
N PHE A 219 -27.81 -7.63 11.20
CA PHE A 219 -28.46 -7.74 12.53
C PHE A 219 -28.50 -6.42 13.29
N PHE A 220 -28.89 -5.33 12.62
CA PHE A 220 -28.94 -3.96 13.14
C PHE A 220 -27.57 -3.33 13.50
N ILE A 221 -26.47 -3.96 13.12
CA ILE A 221 -25.11 -3.42 13.27
C ILE A 221 -24.65 -2.95 11.89
N THR A 222 -24.06 -1.76 11.79
CA THR A 222 -23.42 -1.35 10.55
C THR A 222 -22.08 -2.08 10.41
N THR A 223 -21.87 -2.81 9.32
CA THR A 223 -20.58 -3.48 9.06
C THR A 223 -19.76 -2.71 8.01
N PRO A 224 -18.43 -2.83 8.01
CA PRO A 224 -17.56 -2.27 6.97
C PRO A 224 -17.97 -2.69 5.56
N LYS A 225 -18.34 -3.96 5.39
CA LYS A 225 -18.78 -4.53 4.11
C LYS A 225 -20.07 -3.89 3.60
N ALA A 226 -21.03 -3.65 4.49
CA ALA A 226 -22.30 -2.97 4.14
C ALA A 226 -22.08 -1.52 3.72
N VAL A 227 -21.14 -0.82 4.34
CA VAL A 227 -20.77 0.56 3.96
C VAL A 227 -20.21 0.59 2.54
N ALA A 228 -19.26 -0.28 2.23
CA ALA A 228 -18.68 -0.38 0.89
C ALA A 228 -19.72 -0.77 -0.16
N HIS A 229 -20.59 -1.74 0.15
CA HIS A 229 -21.69 -2.17 -0.71
C HIS A 229 -22.66 -1.00 -1.01
N SER A 230 -23.08 -0.30 0.04
CA SER A 230 -24.01 0.83 -0.12
C SER A 230 -23.43 1.97 -0.96
N LEU A 231 -22.16 2.32 -0.74
CA LEU A 231 -21.46 3.33 -1.55
C LEU A 231 -21.33 2.88 -3.01
N THR A 232 -20.97 1.62 -3.25
CA THR A 232 -20.89 1.06 -4.61
C THR A 232 -22.21 1.20 -5.35
N LYS A 233 -23.31 0.79 -4.70
CA LYS A 233 -24.64 0.92 -5.29
C LYS A 233 -25.02 2.38 -5.57
N TYR A 234 -24.74 3.28 -4.64
CA TYR A 234 -24.98 4.70 -4.84
C TYR A 234 -24.18 5.26 -6.02
N ALA A 235 -22.92 4.88 -6.14
CA ALA A 235 -22.07 5.31 -7.23
C ALA A 235 -22.48 4.75 -8.60
N ASP A 236 -23.04 3.54 -8.65
CA ASP A 236 -23.61 2.96 -9.88
C ASP A 236 -24.83 3.74 -10.37
N GLU A 237 -25.59 4.34 -9.45
CA GLU A 237 -26.74 5.19 -9.75
C GLU A 237 -26.32 6.64 -10.11
N ASN A 238 -25.04 7.04 -9.84
CA ASN A 238 -24.51 8.40 -10.01
C ASN A 238 -23.14 8.37 -10.75
N PRO A 239 -23.13 8.17 -12.08
CA PRO A 239 -21.90 8.01 -12.86
C PRO A 239 -20.94 9.22 -12.81
N GLU A 240 -21.47 10.42 -12.52
CA GLU A 240 -20.70 11.66 -12.37
C GLU A 240 -19.73 11.63 -11.20
N LEU A 241 -19.86 10.69 -10.28
CA LEU A 241 -18.96 10.52 -9.15
C LEU A 241 -17.62 9.89 -9.52
N ASN A 242 -17.41 9.49 -10.78
CA ASN A 242 -16.15 8.88 -11.27
C ASN A 242 -15.66 7.75 -10.35
N PHE A 243 -16.56 6.84 -10.04
CA PHE A 243 -16.30 5.77 -9.08
C PHE A 243 -15.16 4.84 -9.52
N ARG A 244 -14.25 4.58 -8.59
CA ARG A 244 -13.07 3.71 -8.78
C ARG A 244 -12.91 2.76 -7.63
N VAL A 245 -12.32 1.60 -7.91
CA VAL A 245 -11.93 0.64 -6.88
C VAL A 245 -10.43 0.40 -6.97
N LEU A 246 -9.74 0.64 -5.86
CA LEU A 246 -8.32 0.38 -5.73
C LEU A 246 -8.14 -0.82 -4.79
N HIS A 247 -7.15 -1.64 -5.05
CA HIS A 247 -6.79 -2.75 -4.17
C HIS A 247 -5.33 -2.63 -3.74
N PHE A 248 -5.08 -2.78 -2.43
CA PHE A 248 -3.76 -2.76 -1.82
C PHE A 248 -3.50 -4.12 -1.18
N ALA A 249 -2.55 -4.89 -1.71
CA ALA A 249 -2.21 -6.19 -1.16
C ALA A 249 -1.45 -6.06 0.16
N GLN A 250 -1.61 -7.08 0.98
CA GLN A 250 -0.77 -7.23 2.16
C GLN A 250 0.67 -7.47 1.76
N VAL A 251 1.59 -6.68 2.32
CA VAL A 251 3.04 -6.87 2.14
C VAL A 251 3.42 -8.28 2.59
N PRO A 252 4.12 -9.06 1.75
CA PRO A 252 4.51 -10.42 2.10
C PRO A 252 5.50 -10.44 3.26
N GLY A 253 5.39 -11.47 4.12
CA GLY A 253 6.27 -11.58 5.28
C GLY A 253 5.87 -12.68 6.24
N THR A 254 6.26 -12.52 7.49
CA THR A 254 5.97 -13.49 8.56
C THR A 254 4.60 -13.27 9.19
N ILE A 255 3.96 -12.12 8.94
CA ILE A 255 2.60 -11.86 9.42
C ILE A 255 1.61 -12.68 8.58
N LYS A 256 0.72 -13.39 9.27
CA LYS A 256 -0.29 -14.22 8.62
C LYS A 256 -1.17 -13.38 7.68
N ARG A 257 -1.54 -13.95 6.54
CA ARG A 257 -2.46 -13.32 5.60
C ARG A 257 -3.81 -13.04 6.25
N SER A 258 -4.36 -11.86 5.97
CA SER A 258 -5.71 -11.47 6.34
C SER A 258 -6.77 -12.31 5.62
N SER A 259 -8.01 -12.17 6.03
CA SER A 259 -9.16 -12.86 5.47
C SER A 259 -10.19 -11.86 4.98
N GLU A 260 -10.95 -12.22 3.96
CA GLU A 260 -12.04 -11.40 3.44
C GLU A 260 -13.00 -10.92 4.54
N CYS A 261 -13.47 -9.67 4.39
CA CYS A 261 -14.49 -9.12 5.26
C CYS A 261 -15.80 -9.89 5.12
N ARG A 262 -16.49 -10.09 6.24
CA ARG A 262 -17.77 -10.77 6.31
C ARG A 262 -18.86 -9.83 6.79
N SER A 263 -20.04 -9.90 6.16
CA SER A 263 -21.28 -9.32 6.69
C SER A 263 -21.75 -10.07 7.95
N GLY A 264 -22.70 -9.52 8.67
CA GLY A 264 -23.28 -10.18 9.83
C GLY A 264 -23.82 -11.58 9.53
N THR A 265 -24.55 -11.72 8.42
CA THR A 265 -25.09 -13.02 7.97
C THR A 265 -23.98 -14.02 7.63
N GLU A 266 -22.93 -13.58 6.92
CA GLU A 266 -21.77 -14.44 6.61
C GLU A 266 -21.04 -14.89 7.88
N GLN A 267 -20.87 -14.00 8.87
CA GLN A 267 -20.30 -14.37 10.16
C GLN A 267 -21.13 -15.42 10.89
N LEU A 268 -22.45 -15.28 10.83
CA LEU A 268 -23.37 -16.28 11.41
C LEU A 268 -23.17 -17.65 10.75
N TYR A 269 -23.15 -17.73 9.42
CA TYR A 269 -23.00 -19.00 8.70
C TYR A 269 -21.62 -19.64 8.88
N HIS A 270 -20.59 -18.85 9.05
CA HIS A 270 -19.24 -19.36 9.31
C HIS A 270 -19.00 -19.76 10.78
N SER A 271 -19.87 -19.35 11.69
CA SER A 271 -19.77 -19.70 13.11
C SER A 271 -20.54 -20.96 13.46
N LYS A 272 -19.86 -22.09 13.64
CA LYS A 272 -20.49 -23.34 14.11
C LYS A 272 -21.24 -23.16 15.42
N LYS A 273 -20.79 -22.24 16.29
CA LYS A 273 -21.44 -21.97 17.59
C LYS A 273 -22.78 -21.25 17.43
N LEU A 274 -22.99 -20.52 16.36
CA LEU A 274 -24.21 -19.75 16.10
C LEU A 274 -25.12 -20.47 15.12
N VAL A 275 -24.58 -21.07 14.06
CA VAL A 275 -25.39 -21.74 13.04
C VAL A 275 -26.09 -23.00 13.55
N ILE A 276 -25.45 -23.79 14.42
CA ILE A 276 -26.06 -25.01 14.96
C ILE A 276 -27.29 -24.69 15.84
N PRO A 277 -27.22 -23.79 16.83
CA PRO A 277 -28.40 -23.38 17.57
C PRO A 277 -29.49 -22.75 16.68
N LEU A 278 -29.10 -21.92 15.73
CA LEU A 278 -30.05 -21.31 14.78
C LEU A 278 -30.79 -22.41 13.97
N ALA A 279 -30.05 -23.36 13.43
CA ALA A 279 -30.63 -24.46 12.66
C ALA A 279 -31.54 -25.37 13.48
N VAL A 280 -31.27 -25.54 14.80
CA VAL A 280 -32.07 -26.37 15.70
C VAL A 280 -33.31 -25.62 16.22
N PHE A 281 -33.13 -24.37 16.69
CA PHE A 281 -34.18 -23.66 17.42
C PHE A 281 -34.95 -22.66 16.55
N ALA A 282 -34.39 -22.23 15.42
CA ALA A 282 -34.97 -21.24 14.53
C ALA A 282 -34.77 -21.59 13.04
N TRP A 283 -34.89 -22.88 12.69
CA TRP A 283 -34.63 -23.37 11.33
C TRP A 283 -35.39 -22.62 10.22
N GLN A 284 -36.59 -22.08 10.54
CA GLN A 284 -37.40 -21.29 9.61
C GLN A 284 -36.77 -19.95 9.28
N ALA A 285 -35.90 -19.39 10.12
CA ALA A 285 -35.18 -18.15 9.86
C ALA A 285 -34.02 -18.34 8.88
N VAL A 286 -33.46 -19.56 8.79
CA VAL A 286 -32.30 -19.83 7.92
C VAL A 286 -32.59 -19.56 6.44
N PRO A 287 -33.67 -20.09 5.84
CA PRO A 287 -34.01 -19.77 4.45
C PRO A 287 -34.32 -18.27 4.23
N ALA A 288 -35.00 -17.62 5.18
CA ALA A 288 -35.32 -16.20 5.08
C ALA A 288 -34.06 -15.32 5.09
N LEU A 289 -33.11 -15.61 5.99
CA LEU A 289 -31.82 -14.92 6.04
C LEU A 289 -30.99 -15.18 4.78
N ALA A 290 -30.94 -16.44 4.31
CA ALA A 290 -30.25 -16.77 3.07
C ALA A 290 -30.85 -16.03 1.87
N THR A 291 -32.17 -16.02 1.74
CA THR A 291 -32.88 -15.30 0.66
C THR A 291 -32.60 -13.80 0.74
N SER A 292 -32.71 -13.20 1.91
CA SER A 292 -32.39 -11.78 2.12
C SER A 292 -30.93 -11.48 1.73
N TYR A 293 -30.01 -12.32 2.18
CA TYR A 293 -28.60 -12.15 1.86
C TYR A 293 -28.34 -12.18 0.35
N PHE A 294 -28.86 -13.17 -0.37
CA PHE A 294 -28.67 -13.27 -1.82
C PHE A 294 -29.34 -12.14 -2.62
N ILE A 295 -30.46 -11.61 -2.12
CA ILE A 295 -31.16 -10.52 -2.82
C ILE A 295 -30.53 -9.16 -2.52
N THR A 296 -30.14 -8.87 -1.28
CA THR A 296 -29.77 -7.52 -0.87
C THR A 296 -28.43 -7.39 -0.18
N GLY A 297 -27.86 -8.48 0.37
CA GLY A 297 -26.68 -8.46 1.23
C GLY A 297 -25.42 -9.03 0.58
N HIS A 298 -25.55 -9.70 -0.56
CA HIS A 298 -24.37 -10.30 -1.21
C HIS A 298 -23.51 -9.22 -1.84
N PHE A 299 -22.25 -9.15 -1.38
CA PHE A 299 -21.26 -8.23 -1.90
C PHE A 299 -19.88 -8.87 -1.82
N ASN A 300 -19.17 -8.91 -2.95
CA ASN A 300 -17.79 -9.38 -3.03
C ASN A 300 -16.89 -8.24 -3.49
N PRO A 301 -16.00 -7.72 -2.63
CA PRO A 301 -15.06 -6.64 -2.98
C PRO A 301 -14.12 -6.99 -4.13
N GLU A 302 -13.61 -8.21 -4.18
CA GLU A 302 -12.74 -8.71 -5.25
C GLU A 302 -13.46 -8.69 -6.60
N HIS A 303 -14.71 -9.17 -6.65
CA HIS A 303 -15.52 -9.12 -7.86
C HIS A 303 -15.81 -7.67 -8.30
N GLN A 304 -16.05 -6.74 -7.35
CA GLN A 304 -16.22 -5.33 -7.68
C GLN A 304 -14.95 -4.73 -8.27
N PHE A 305 -13.80 -5.12 -7.76
CA PHE A 305 -12.51 -4.73 -8.29
C PHE A 305 -12.30 -5.28 -9.70
N GLU A 306 -12.52 -6.57 -9.92
CA GLU A 306 -12.31 -7.24 -11.21
C GLU A 306 -13.30 -6.81 -12.30
N ALA A 307 -14.56 -6.57 -11.93
CA ALA A 307 -15.62 -6.26 -12.88
C ALA A 307 -15.57 -4.83 -13.43
N ARG A 308 -14.78 -3.93 -12.85
CA ARG A 308 -14.80 -2.50 -13.22
C ARG A 308 -13.63 -2.11 -14.11
N PRO A 309 -13.89 -1.36 -15.21
CA PRO A 309 -12.82 -0.82 -16.07
C PRO A 309 -11.88 0.12 -15.32
N SER A 310 -12.38 0.86 -14.32
CA SER A 310 -11.62 1.77 -13.48
C SER A 310 -10.90 1.09 -12.31
N ALA A 311 -10.96 -0.24 -12.22
CA ALA A 311 -10.25 -0.98 -11.20
C ALA A 311 -8.74 -0.87 -11.43
N GLN A 312 -8.04 -0.42 -10.41
CA GLN A 312 -6.60 -0.26 -10.44
C GLN A 312 -5.99 -1.10 -9.30
N ALA A 313 -5.20 -2.12 -9.67
CA ALA A 313 -4.28 -2.70 -8.73
C ALA A 313 -3.20 -1.67 -8.46
N VAL A 314 -3.14 -1.20 -7.24
CA VAL A 314 -2.10 -0.25 -6.85
C VAL A 314 -0.92 -1.08 -6.37
N GLY A 315 -0.02 -1.36 -7.31
CA GLY A 315 1.36 -1.60 -6.92
C GLY A 315 1.85 -0.32 -6.24
N ALA A 316 2.63 -0.48 -5.19
CA ALA A 316 3.13 0.65 -4.42
C ALA A 316 3.80 1.77 -5.25
N ASP A 317 4.20 1.49 -6.48
CA ASP A 317 4.84 2.45 -7.38
C ASP A 317 3.85 3.29 -8.20
N ASP A 318 2.67 2.76 -8.55
CA ASP A 318 1.76 3.42 -9.49
C ASP A 318 0.92 4.51 -8.81
N TYR A 319 0.48 4.26 -7.58
CA TYR A 319 -0.30 5.24 -6.80
C TYR A 319 0.49 6.50 -6.46
N LEU A 320 1.79 6.36 -6.34
CA LEU A 320 2.70 7.38 -5.82
C LEU A 320 3.38 8.21 -6.92
N LYS A 321 3.28 7.81 -8.18
CA LYS A 321 3.84 8.53 -9.34
C LYS A 321 2.85 9.48 -10.02
N ALA A 322 1.55 9.27 -9.84
CA ALA A 322 0.53 10.11 -10.46
C ALA A 322 0.03 11.17 -9.49
N PRO A 323 0.21 12.45 -9.75
CA PRO A 323 -0.73 13.42 -9.18
C PRO A 323 -2.10 13.01 -9.72
N PHE A 324 -3.03 12.68 -8.82
CA PHE A 324 -4.39 12.23 -9.11
C PHE A 324 -5.15 13.13 -10.11
N VAL A 325 -4.68 14.35 -10.31
CA VAL A 325 -5.27 15.38 -11.16
C VAL A 325 -5.09 15.13 -12.66
N SER A 326 -4.07 14.40 -13.11
CA SER A 326 -3.83 14.18 -14.54
C SER A 326 -4.61 13.02 -15.15
N ALA A 327 -5.16 12.13 -14.36
CA ALA A 327 -5.93 10.97 -14.84
C ALA A 327 -7.35 11.34 -15.33
N TYR A 328 -7.86 12.52 -15.00
CA TYR A 328 -9.24 12.92 -15.30
C TYR A 328 -9.47 13.48 -16.72
N THR A 329 -8.43 13.70 -17.50
CA THR A 329 -8.55 14.25 -18.86
C THR A 329 -8.73 13.19 -19.94
N ILE A 330 -8.60 11.92 -19.62
CA ILE A 330 -8.82 10.82 -20.56
C ILE A 330 -10.28 10.38 -20.48
N SER A 331 -10.97 10.32 -21.61
CA SER A 331 -12.38 9.89 -21.63
C SER A 331 -12.53 8.49 -21.04
N VAL A 332 -13.58 8.27 -20.24
CA VAL A 332 -13.90 6.98 -19.61
C VAL A 332 -13.90 5.81 -20.60
N GLN A 333 -14.21 6.07 -21.88
CA GLN A 333 -14.20 5.05 -22.96
C GLN A 333 -12.79 4.64 -23.39
N GLN A 334 -11.84 5.55 -23.42
CA GLN A 334 -10.43 5.23 -23.73
C GLN A 334 -9.78 4.45 -22.58
N LEU A 335 -10.04 4.87 -21.35
CA LEU A 335 -9.62 4.12 -20.16
C LEU A 335 -10.19 2.69 -20.16
N ALA A 336 -11.48 2.52 -20.48
CA ALA A 336 -12.11 1.22 -20.52
C ALA A 336 -11.50 0.27 -21.59
N ALA A 337 -11.10 0.81 -22.74
CA ALA A 337 -10.47 0.03 -23.80
C ALA A 337 -9.01 -0.35 -23.47
N GLU A 338 -8.24 0.61 -22.93
CA GLU A 338 -6.86 0.38 -22.48
C GLU A 338 -6.81 -0.57 -21.27
N GLU A 339 -7.75 -0.44 -20.33
CA GLU A 339 -7.82 -1.32 -19.17
C GLU A 339 -8.31 -2.72 -19.53
N LYS A 340 -9.17 -2.89 -20.53
CA LYS A 340 -9.53 -4.23 -21.01
C LYS A 340 -8.32 -4.96 -21.56
N SER A 341 -7.48 -4.28 -22.34
CA SER A 341 -6.22 -4.83 -22.85
C SER A 341 -5.24 -5.14 -21.71
N LYS A 342 -5.09 -4.21 -20.74
CA LYS A 342 -4.26 -4.43 -19.54
C LYS A 342 -4.82 -5.52 -18.62
N ARG A 343 -6.15 -5.69 -18.56
CA ARG A 343 -6.79 -6.78 -17.80
C ARG A 343 -6.42 -8.16 -18.32
N GLU A 344 -6.49 -8.33 -19.63
CA GLU A 344 -6.08 -9.59 -20.28
C GLU A 344 -4.59 -9.86 -20.07
N GLU A 345 -3.79 -8.81 -19.91
CA GLU A 345 -2.35 -8.89 -19.65
C GLU A 345 -2.00 -9.10 -18.14
N ILE A 346 -2.80 -8.57 -17.22
CA ILE A 346 -2.48 -8.56 -15.77
C ILE A 346 -3.12 -9.73 -15.02
N VAL A 347 -4.26 -10.24 -15.47
CA VAL A 347 -4.87 -11.41 -14.83
C VAL A 347 -4.00 -12.62 -15.07
N GLY A 348 -3.35 -13.10 -14.03
CA GLY A 348 -2.56 -14.33 -14.09
C GLY A 348 -3.47 -15.52 -14.34
N THR A 349 -3.42 -16.09 -15.54
CA THR A 349 -4.06 -17.37 -15.84
C THR A 349 -3.34 -18.50 -15.10
N LYS A 350 -3.98 -19.66 -15.01
CA LYS A 350 -3.35 -20.84 -14.41
C LYS A 350 -2.06 -21.22 -15.14
N GLU A 351 -2.04 -21.02 -16.47
CA GLU A 351 -0.91 -21.25 -17.33
C GLU A 351 0.23 -20.27 -17.07
N GLU A 352 -0.08 -18.97 -16.88
CA GLU A 352 0.90 -17.95 -16.52
C GLU A 352 1.50 -18.20 -15.13
N TRP A 353 0.70 -18.58 -14.15
CA TRP A 353 1.21 -18.94 -12.83
C TRP A 353 2.11 -20.17 -12.86
N LYS A 354 1.80 -21.13 -13.73
CA LYS A 354 2.69 -22.27 -13.97
C LYS A 354 4.01 -21.80 -14.58
N GLN A 355 3.94 -20.94 -15.60
CA GLN A 355 5.13 -20.38 -16.24
C GLN A 355 6.00 -19.60 -15.22
N TYR A 356 5.41 -18.73 -14.42
CA TYR A 356 6.14 -18.00 -13.36
C TYR A 356 6.83 -18.94 -12.38
N ARG A 357 6.19 -20.06 -12.03
CA ARG A 357 6.82 -21.07 -11.16
C ARG A 357 8.00 -21.73 -11.83
N ASP A 358 7.86 -22.13 -13.08
CA ASP A 358 8.92 -22.75 -13.86
C ASP A 358 10.10 -21.77 -14.04
N ASP A 359 9.83 -20.49 -14.30
CA ASP A 359 10.83 -19.44 -14.43
C ASP A 359 11.55 -19.17 -13.09
N LEU A 360 10.81 -19.12 -11.97
CA LEU A 360 11.41 -18.98 -10.65
C LEU A 360 12.27 -20.19 -10.29
N ASP A 361 11.81 -21.41 -10.60
CA ASP A 361 12.58 -22.62 -10.38
C ASP A 361 13.92 -22.57 -11.13
N MET A 362 13.92 -22.13 -12.39
CA MET A 362 15.14 -21.92 -13.17
C MET A 362 16.04 -20.83 -12.55
N ALA A 363 15.47 -19.71 -12.12
CA ALA A 363 16.24 -18.64 -11.49
C ALA A 363 16.88 -19.08 -10.16
N VAL A 364 16.18 -19.89 -9.37
CA VAL A 364 16.68 -20.45 -8.11
C VAL A 364 17.79 -21.48 -8.39
N ASP A 365 17.62 -22.36 -9.37
CA ASP A 365 18.65 -23.33 -9.75
C ASP A 365 19.90 -22.64 -10.29
N GLN A 366 19.75 -21.57 -11.06
CA GLN A 366 20.87 -20.75 -11.51
C GLN A 366 21.56 -20.04 -10.34
N ALA A 367 20.81 -19.51 -9.36
CA ALA A 367 21.37 -18.88 -8.18
C ALA A 367 22.14 -19.86 -7.29
N ILE A 368 21.74 -21.15 -7.26
CA ILE A 368 22.49 -22.20 -6.59
C ILE A 368 23.77 -22.53 -7.35
N HIS A 369 23.68 -22.63 -8.68
CA HIS A 369 24.84 -22.89 -9.54
C HIS A 369 25.89 -21.78 -9.43
N ASP A 370 25.45 -20.53 -9.36
CA ASP A 370 26.31 -19.35 -9.24
C ASP A 370 26.77 -19.08 -7.78
N GLU A 371 26.52 -20.02 -6.86
CA GLU A 371 26.86 -19.93 -5.43
C GLU A 371 26.26 -18.70 -4.71
N ILE A 372 25.20 -18.10 -5.26
CA ILE A 372 24.49 -16.95 -4.63
C ILE A 372 23.70 -17.43 -3.42
N ILE A 373 23.07 -18.60 -3.54
CA ILE A 373 22.35 -19.27 -2.46
C ILE A 373 22.84 -20.71 -2.34
N PRO A 374 22.95 -21.25 -1.12
CA PRO A 374 23.47 -22.61 -0.94
C PRO A 374 22.48 -23.72 -1.33
N ASN A 375 21.17 -23.47 -1.21
CA ASN A 375 20.12 -24.43 -1.56
C ASN A 375 18.74 -23.77 -1.53
N ARG A 376 17.69 -24.45 -2.05
CA ARG A 376 16.29 -23.95 -2.09
C ARG A 376 15.71 -23.60 -0.72
N ASN A 377 16.03 -24.32 0.33
CA ASN A 377 15.54 -24.03 1.67
C ASN A 377 16.14 -22.75 2.26
N TYR A 378 17.21 -22.25 1.67
CA TYR A 378 17.83 -21.00 2.10
C TYR A 378 16.90 -19.80 1.91
N LEU A 379 16.17 -19.71 0.80
CA LEU A 379 15.22 -18.60 0.54
C LEU A 379 14.17 -18.51 1.64
N LYS A 380 13.59 -19.63 2.07
CA LYS A 380 12.64 -19.65 3.19
C LYS A 380 13.25 -19.17 4.50
N ARG A 381 14.52 -19.53 4.74
CA ARG A 381 15.25 -19.06 5.93
C ARG A 381 15.60 -17.58 5.83
N VAL A 382 16.04 -17.09 4.67
CA VAL A 382 16.29 -15.66 4.43
C VAL A 382 15.04 -14.86 4.70
N PHE A 383 13.90 -15.26 4.15
CA PHE A 383 12.63 -14.57 4.35
C PHE A 383 12.21 -14.55 5.83
N LYS A 384 12.39 -15.67 6.53
CA LYS A 384 12.15 -15.75 7.97
C LYS A 384 13.11 -14.87 8.77
N ILE A 385 14.41 -14.91 8.48
CA ILE A 385 15.43 -14.10 9.16
C ILE A 385 15.16 -12.61 8.95
N LEU A 386 14.77 -12.18 7.74
CA LEU A 386 14.41 -10.80 7.44
C LEU A 386 13.18 -10.35 8.23
N GLY A 387 12.25 -11.27 8.50
CA GLY A 387 11.07 -11.00 9.32
C GLY A 387 11.33 -10.99 10.83
N GLU A 388 12.31 -11.77 11.29
CA GLU A 388 12.67 -11.96 12.71
C GLU A 388 14.04 -11.34 13.04
N GLY A 389 14.48 -10.32 12.28
CA GLY A 389 15.80 -9.72 12.38
C GLY A 389 16.24 -9.35 13.79
N SER A 390 17.53 -9.42 14.06
CA SER A 390 18.10 -9.22 15.41
C SER A 390 17.94 -7.79 15.93
N SER A 391 18.00 -6.79 15.05
CA SER A 391 17.63 -5.41 15.40
C SER A 391 17.15 -4.66 14.16
N ILE A 392 16.03 -3.95 14.33
CA ILE A 392 15.46 -3.08 13.30
C ILE A 392 15.75 -1.63 13.69
N SER A 393 16.25 -0.85 12.75
CA SER A 393 16.43 0.59 12.89
C SER A 393 15.80 1.33 11.72
N ILE A 394 15.36 2.56 11.96
CA ILE A 394 14.79 3.44 10.95
C ILE A 394 15.70 4.67 10.86
N ASP A 395 16.11 5.02 9.66
CA ASP A 395 16.92 6.23 9.44
C ASP A 395 16.04 7.51 9.50
N PRO A 396 16.65 8.71 9.53
CA PRO A 396 15.89 9.97 9.62
C PRO A 396 14.91 10.18 8.46
N ARG A 397 15.13 9.56 7.30
CA ARG A 397 14.21 9.65 6.14
C ARG A 397 13.03 8.71 6.28
N GLY A 398 13.15 7.64 7.07
CA GLY A 398 12.12 6.62 7.27
C GLY A 398 12.47 5.25 6.69
N ALA A 399 13.62 5.11 6.02
CA ALA A 399 14.05 3.82 5.48
C ALA A 399 14.46 2.85 6.58
N LEU A 400 14.02 1.59 6.44
CA LEU A 400 14.25 0.53 7.41
C LEU A 400 15.56 -0.21 7.14
N TRP A 401 16.25 -0.49 8.21
CA TRP A 401 17.48 -1.25 8.22
C TRP A 401 17.42 -2.35 9.27
N MET A 402 17.98 -3.50 8.94
CA MET A 402 18.21 -4.60 9.87
C MET A 402 19.72 -4.77 10.09
N THR A 403 20.12 -4.94 11.33
CA THR A 403 21.50 -5.30 11.67
C THR A 403 21.56 -6.78 12.02
N LEU A 404 22.30 -7.54 11.24
CA LEU A 404 22.57 -8.95 11.49
C LEU A 404 23.85 -9.05 12.32
N PRO A 405 23.87 -9.83 13.42
CA PRO A 405 25.10 -10.13 14.13
C PRO A 405 25.98 -11.03 13.24
N ASP A 406 27.13 -10.57 12.87
CA ASP A 406 28.12 -11.38 12.22
C ASP A 406 29.32 -11.62 13.18
N GLN A 407 30.11 -12.63 12.89
CA GLN A 407 31.22 -13.05 13.74
C GLN A 407 32.34 -12.01 13.79
N GLU A 408 32.53 -11.24 12.71
CA GLU A 408 33.63 -10.26 12.61
C GLU A 408 33.13 -8.81 12.72
N ALA A 409 31.98 -8.48 12.11
CA ALA A 409 31.38 -7.16 12.17
C ALA A 409 29.88 -7.24 11.87
N PRO A 410 29.02 -6.41 12.52
CA PRO A 410 27.60 -6.40 12.23
C PRO A 410 27.33 -5.99 10.78
N VAL A 411 26.55 -6.79 10.07
CA VAL A 411 26.13 -6.51 8.69
C VAL A 411 24.82 -5.74 8.72
N ARG A 412 24.78 -4.57 8.09
CA ARG A 412 23.60 -3.75 7.96
C ARG A 412 22.90 -4.00 6.62
N VAL A 413 21.62 -4.35 6.68
CA VAL A 413 20.81 -4.77 5.53
C VAL A 413 19.63 -3.85 5.37
N GLY A 414 19.42 -3.34 4.16
CA GLY A 414 18.24 -2.53 3.83
C GLY A 414 16.98 -3.38 3.68
N LEU A 415 15.87 -2.89 4.22
CA LEU A 415 14.55 -3.54 4.14
C LEU A 415 13.51 -2.69 3.38
N SER A 416 13.82 -1.44 3.09
CA SER A 416 12.96 -0.53 2.32
C SER A 416 13.30 -0.56 0.83
N ALA A 417 12.31 -0.24 -0.01
CA ALA A 417 12.52 -0.17 -1.46
C ALA A 417 13.67 0.76 -1.84
N SER A 418 13.78 1.91 -1.18
CA SER A 418 14.82 2.91 -1.44
C SER A 418 16.22 2.42 -1.15
N ASN A 419 16.41 1.52 -0.18
CA ASN A 419 17.74 1.04 0.17
C ASN A 419 18.10 -0.34 -0.42
N ILE A 420 17.10 -1.17 -0.75
CA ILE A 420 17.35 -2.46 -1.43
C ILE A 420 17.76 -2.24 -2.89
N PHE A 421 17.08 -1.31 -3.57
CA PHE A 421 17.28 -1.04 -5.00
C PHE A 421 18.12 0.22 -5.26
N ALA A 422 18.82 0.72 -4.24
CA ALA A 422 19.77 1.81 -4.42
C ALA A 422 20.92 1.38 -5.36
N PRO A 423 21.46 2.31 -6.15
CA PRO A 423 22.57 2.00 -7.07
C PRO A 423 23.77 1.31 -6.42
N ASN A 424 24.06 1.65 -5.17
CA ASN A 424 25.19 1.14 -4.39
C ASN A 424 24.80 -0.01 -3.44
N SER A 425 23.59 -0.59 -3.56
CA SER A 425 23.22 -1.73 -2.74
C SER A 425 23.98 -2.99 -3.17
N ASP A 426 24.22 -3.90 -2.23
CA ASP A 426 24.71 -5.23 -2.56
C ASP A 426 23.73 -5.94 -3.48
N THR A 427 24.08 -6.06 -4.77
CA THR A 427 23.24 -6.65 -5.80
C THR A 427 22.96 -8.13 -5.54
N GLN A 428 23.87 -8.85 -4.89
CA GLN A 428 23.67 -10.24 -4.51
C GLN A 428 22.59 -10.37 -3.46
N PHE A 429 22.63 -9.50 -2.45
CA PHE A 429 21.66 -9.51 -1.38
C PHE A 429 20.28 -9.06 -1.85
N ALA A 430 20.20 -7.99 -2.66
CA ALA A 430 18.95 -7.56 -3.29
C ALA A 430 18.31 -8.68 -4.12
N TYR A 431 19.12 -9.41 -4.86
CA TYR A 431 18.67 -10.57 -5.63
C TYR A 431 18.09 -11.68 -4.76
N GLN A 432 18.77 -12.02 -3.63
CA GLN A 432 18.27 -13.01 -2.67
C GLN A 432 16.92 -12.61 -2.06
N ILE A 433 16.74 -11.32 -1.69
CA ILE A 433 15.49 -10.81 -1.13
C ILE A 433 14.34 -10.92 -2.14
N VAL A 434 14.57 -10.52 -3.38
CA VAL A 434 13.53 -10.57 -4.41
C VAL A 434 13.14 -12.01 -4.70
N LEU A 435 14.09 -12.93 -4.84
CA LEU A 435 13.81 -14.36 -4.99
C LEU A 435 13.02 -14.94 -3.81
N ALA A 436 13.39 -14.57 -2.57
CA ALA A 436 12.69 -15.04 -1.37
C ALA A 436 11.25 -14.51 -1.30
N ARG A 437 11.01 -13.28 -1.74
CA ARG A 437 9.68 -12.69 -1.84
C ARG A 437 8.83 -13.42 -2.89
N MET A 438 9.37 -13.63 -4.09
CA MET A 438 8.68 -14.36 -5.16
C MET A 438 8.31 -15.78 -4.75
N GLU A 439 9.22 -16.50 -4.07
CA GLU A 439 8.92 -17.84 -3.53
C GLU A 439 7.77 -17.79 -2.52
N SER A 440 7.70 -16.76 -1.68
CA SER A 440 6.59 -16.56 -0.74
C SER A 440 5.26 -16.29 -1.45
N GLU A 441 5.26 -15.46 -2.48
CA GLU A 441 4.07 -15.09 -3.25
C GLU A 441 3.51 -16.27 -4.04
N LEU A 442 4.36 -17.07 -4.69
CA LEU A 442 3.94 -18.28 -5.39
C LEU A 442 3.38 -19.37 -4.49
N ASN A 443 3.74 -19.36 -3.20
CA ASN A 443 3.18 -20.27 -2.20
C ASN A 443 1.88 -19.74 -1.58
N THR A 444 1.40 -18.54 -1.96
CA THR A 444 0.13 -17.99 -1.50
C THR A 444 -1.03 -18.74 -2.16
N PRO A 445 -2.03 -19.21 -1.39
CA PRO A 445 -3.08 -20.09 -1.94
C PRO A 445 -4.07 -19.39 -2.88
N LYS A 446 -4.15 -18.06 -2.84
CA LYS A 446 -4.97 -17.26 -3.76
C LYS A 446 -4.06 -16.37 -4.59
N HIS A 447 -4.15 -16.51 -5.89
CA HIS A 447 -3.50 -15.63 -6.85
C HIS A 447 -4.52 -14.60 -7.32
N SER A 448 -4.39 -13.37 -6.87
CA SER A 448 -5.16 -12.24 -7.36
C SER A 448 -4.47 -11.59 -8.55
N ARG A 449 -5.22 -10.77 -9.29
CA ARG A 449 -4.68 -9.90 -10.34
C ARG A 449 -3.48 -9.07 -9.84
N GLU A 450 -3.58 -8.56 -8.62
CA GLU A 450 -2.55 -7.78 -7.99
C GLU A 450 -1.30 -8.58 -7.67
N THR A 451 -1.45 -9.80 -7.12
CA THR A 451 -0.32 -10.71 -6.92
C THR A 451 0.42 -10.99 -8.22
N ALA A 452 -0.31 -11.11 -9.35
CA ALA A 452 0.30 -11.26 -10.67
C ALA A 452 1.08 -10.02 -11.11
N LEU A 453 0.55 -8.82 -10.86
CA LEU A 453 1.24 -7.56 -11.18
C LEU A 453 2.51 -7.39 -10.33
N GLU A 454 2.43 -7.61 -9.02
CA GLU A 454 3.58 -7.56 -8.13
C GLU A 454 4.63 -8.59 -8.51
N PHE A 455 4.21 -9.80 -8.84
CA PHE A 455 5.12 -10.85 -9.31
C PHE A 455 5.87 -10.44 -10.59
N ARG A 456 5.19 -9.84 -11.57
CA ARG A 456 5.84 -9.33 -12.79
C ARG A 456 6.83 -8.20 -12.48
N GLN A 457 6.49 -7.29 -11.58
CA GLN A 457 7.40 -6.23 -11.14
C GLN A 457 8.63 -6.81 -10.45
N ASP A 458 8.45 -7.79 -9.58
CA ASP A 458 9.55 -8.45 -8.91
C ASP A 458 10.41 -9.26 -9.90
N TRP A 459 9.78 -9.90 -10.90
CA TRP A 459 10.54 -10.56 -11.95
C TRP A 459 11.43 -9.60 -12.74
N THR A 460 10.90 -8.45 -13.16
CA THR A 460 11.71 -7.41 -13.82
C THR A 460 12.89 -6.97 -12.94
N ARG A 461 12.68 -6.82 -11.64
CA ARG A 461 13.75 -6.49 -10.68
C ARG A 461 14.81 -7.59 -10.57
N VAL A 462 14.39 -8.86 -10.61
CA VAL A 462 15.32 -10.00 -10.65
C VAL A 462 16.19 -9.94 -11.91
N GLU A 463 15.57 -9.72 -13.07
CA GLU A 463 16.28 -9.62 -14.35
C GLU A 463 17.27 -8.44 -14.36
N ASP A 464 16.85 -7.26 -13.92
CA ASP A 464 17.70 -6.07 -13.82
C ASP A 464 18.89 -6.30 -12.86
N THR A 465 18.63 -6.90 -11.71
CA THR A 465 19.67 -7.19 -10.73
C THR A 465 20.66 -8.23 -11.25
N ARG A 466 20.17 -9.24 -11.95
CA ARG A 466 20.98 -10.25 -12.61
C ARG A 466 21.85 -9.65 -13.72
N ALA A 467 21.28 -8.78 -14.56
CA ALA A 467 22.00 -8.09 -15.63
C ALA A 467 23.13 -7.21 -15.04
N LYS A 468 22.85 -6.41 -14.02
CA LYS A 468 23.88 -5.61 -13.33
C LYS A 468 25.01 -6.48 -12.78
N ARG A 469 24.68 -7.61 -12.16
CA ARG A 469 25.67 -8.54 -11.63
C ARG A 469 26.55 -9.16 -12.72
N GLN A 470 25.97 -9.55 -13.85
CA GLN A 470 26.74 -10.08 -14.99
C GLN A 470 27.74 -9.04 -15.51
N ILE A 471 27.32 -7.78 -15.63
CA ILE A 471 28.20 -6.67 -16.04
C ILE A 471 29.35 -6.52 -15.04
N LEU A 472 29.08 -6.52 -13.74
CA LEU A 472 30.12 -6.41 -12.71
C LEU A 472 31.07 -7.61 -12.71
N ALA A 473 30.57 -8.82 -12.88
CA ALA A 473 31.39 -10.03 -12.98
C ALA A 473 32.31 -10.01 -14.21
N THR A 474 31.78 -9.58 -15.36
CA THR A 474 32.57 -9.43 -16.59
C THR A 474 33.64 -8.35 -16.44
N ALA A 475 33.30 -7.20 -15.84
CA ALA A 475 34.27 -6.14 -15.57
C ALA A 475 35.38 -6.62 -14.62
N ALA A 476 35.05 -7.37 -13.56
CA ALA A 476 36.02 -7.94 -12.64
C ALA A 476 36.94 -8.97 -13.33
N GLN A 477 36.41 -9.83 -14.20
CA GLN A 477 37.22 -10.78 -14.99
C GLN A 477 38.13 -10.06 -15.98
N THR A 478 37.64 -9.01 -16.62
CA THR A 478 38.45 -8.20 -17.56
C THR A 478 39.59 -7.51 -16.80
N SER A 479 39.31 -6.95 -15.62
CA SER A 479 40.36 -6.35 -14.78
C SER A 479 41.38 -7.37 -14.31
N ALA A 480 40.96 -8.57 -13.93
CA ALA A 480 41.84 -9.65 -13.54
C ALA A 480 42.72 -10.12 -14.71
N ASN A 481 42.19 -10.18 -15.93
CA ASN A 481 42.95 -10.53 -17.12
C ASN A 481 43.92 -9.43 -17.57
N LEU A 482 43.60 -8.16 -17.29
CA LEU A 482 44.49 -7.02 -17.57
C LEU A 482 45.60 -6.85 -16.54
N SER A 483 45.47 -7.43 -15.34
CA SER A 483 46.48 -7.32 -14.27
C SER A 483 47.59 -8.33 -14.31
N MET A 484 47.82 -9.05 -15.41
CA MET A 484 49.02 -9.89 -15.63
C MET A 484 49.75 -9.56 -16.95
N PRO A 485 50.35 -8.38 -17.12
CA PRO A 485 51.55 -8.31 -17.93
C PRO A 485 52.70 -8.91 -17.10
N GLN A 486 53.37 -9.89 -17.64
CA GLN A 486 54.67 -10.31 -17.07
C GLN A 486 55.61 -9.12 -17.17
N ILE A 487 55.88 -8.47 -16.04
CA ILE A 487 56.87 -7.41 -15.95
C ILE A 487 58.22 -8.07 -16.14
N GLY A 488 58.83 -7.80 -17.26
CA GLY A 488 60.22 -8.15 -17.47
C GLY A 488 61.13 -7.33 -16.51
N PRO A 489 62.35 -7.82 -16.18
CA PRO A 489 63.19 -7.18 -15.16
C PRO A 489 63.73 -5.78 -15.50
N GLN A 490 63.20 -5.10 -16.52
CA GLN A 490 63.67 -3.78 -16.98
C GLN A 490 62.60 -2.69 -17.04
N ASP A 491 61.35 -2.95 -16.68
CA ASP A 491 60.32 -1.92 -16.68
C ASP A 491 60.26 -1.21 -15.33
N SER A 492 60.46 0.10 -15.38
CA SER A 492 60.46 0.94 -14.19
C SER A 492 59.02 1.07 -13.65
N LEU A 493 58.88 0.90 -12.33
CA LEU A 493 57.63 1.02 -11.58
C LEU A 493 56.96 2.42 -11.66
N ALA A 494 57.55 3.38 -12.40
CA ALA A 494 57.07 4.75 -12.49
C ALA A 494 55.91 4.96 -13.51
N ASP A 495 55.68 3.99 -14.39
CA ASP A 495 54.66 4.10 -15.46
C ASP A 495 53.35 3.37 -15.15
N PHE A 496 53.22 2.77 -13.99
CA PHE A 496 51.98 2.16 -13.54
C PHE A 496 51.16 3.14 -12.74
N VAL A 497 50.20 3.79 -13.39
CA VAL A 497 49.10 4.52 -12.72
C VAL A 497 48.09 3.49 -12.28
N PRO A 498 47.86 3.26 -10.97
CA PRO A 498 46.78 2.38 -10.54
C PRO A 498 45.46 2.99 -10.94
N PHE A 499 44.61 2.21 -11.64
CA PHE A 499 43.24 2.56 -11.86
C PHE A 499 42.52 2.68 -10.52
N THR A 500 42.40 3.88 -9.99
CA THR A 500 41.50 4.20 -8.89
C THR A 500 40.12 4.48 -9.46
N PHE A 501 39.14 3.70 -9.02
CA PHE A 501 37.75 4.06 -9.23
C PHE A 501 37.50 5.37 -8.48
N ALA A 502 37.26 6.45 -9.21
CA ALA A 502 36.84 7.72 -8.61
C ALA A 502 35.34 7.61 -8.31
N GLU A 503 34.98 7.63 -7.04
CA GLU A 503 33.63 7.97 -6.63
C GLU A 503 33.34 9.41 -7.03
N THR A 504 32.33 9.62 -7.86
CA THR A 504 31.80 10.97 -8.07
C THR A 504 30.93 11.35 -6.87
N THR A 505 30.88 12.64 -6.57
CA THR A 505 30.10 13.22 -5.46
C THR A 505 28.59 12.91 -5.53
N ASP A 506 28.10 12.37 -6.65
CA ASP A 506 26.70 12.00 -6.87
C ASP A 506 26.43 10.50 -6.71
N GLY A 507 27.40 9.69 -6.30
CA GLY A 507 27.23 8.26 -6.03
C GLY A 507 27.05 7.38 -7.26
N ASP A 508 27.25 7.91 -8.45
CA ASP A 508 27.24 7.13 -9.68
C ASP A 508 28.61 6.52 -9.95
N LEU A 509 28.66 5.20 -9.97
CA LEU A 509 29.83 4.49 -10.49
C LEU A 509 29.91 4.73 -12.00
N VAL A 510 30.78 5.66 -12.42
CA VAL A 510 31.06 5.89 -13.84
C VAL A 510 31.89 4.72 -14.38
N GLY A 511 31.22 3.59 -14.60
CA GLY A 511 31.73 2.47 -15.38
C GLY A 511 31.73 2.70 -16.90
N LEU A 512 31.46 3.92 -17.35
CA LEU A 512 31.26 4.25 -18.76
C LEU A 512 32.56 4.48 -19.55
N HIS A 513 33.69 4.71 -18.90
CA HIS A 513 34.94 4.87 -19.63
C HIS A 513 35.53 3.58 -20.20
N LEU A 514 35.03 2.42 -19.76
CA LEU A 514 35.46 1.14 -20.36
C LEU A 514 34.76 0.83 -21.68
N LEU A 515 33.57 1.40 -21.93
CA LEU A 515 32.81 1.21 -23.18
C LEU A 515 33.34 2.09 -24.33
N ASP A 516 34.04 3.20 -24.01
CA ASP A 516 34.64 4.08 -25.00
C ASP A 516 35.98 3.54 -25.55
N LEU A 517 36.47 2.44 -25.01
CA LEU A 517 37.74 1.82 -25.43
C LEU A 517 37.54 0.53 -26.24
N LEU A 518 36.32 0.15 -26.54
CA LEU A 518 36.06 -0.98 -27.45
C LEU A 518 35.95 -0.43 -28.87
N PRO A 519 36.85 -0.79 -29.79
CA PRO A 519 36.65 -0.51 -31.22
C PRO A 519 35.44 -1.31 -31.72
N PHE A 520 34.56 -0.64 -32.41
CA PHE A 520 33.45 -1.26 -33.16
C PHE A 520 33.99 -2.19 -34.22
#